data_2cb8e8f8af05a64fedee1b911c6f39eb
#
_entry.id   2cb8e8f8af05a64fedee1b911c6f39eb
#
_cell.length_a   1.000
_cell.length_b   1.000
_cell.length_c   1.000
_cell.angle_alpha   90.00
_cell.angle_beta   90.00
_cell.angle_gamma   90.00
#
_symmetry.space_group_name_H-M   'P 1'
#
loop_
_entity.id
_entity.type
_entity.pdbx_description
1 polymer ?
#
loop_
_entity_poly.entity_id
_entity_poly.type
_entity_poly.pdbx_seq_one_letter_code
_entity_poly.pdbx_strand_id
1 'polypeptide(L)'
;MNTMMGSSLLALMVLALSGCEVLSARYATLQEAAADEAIERGWLPEWLPIDAIDIQETHDLDSNESWLVFRTTSGRLNLPADCVETATPVIPERAAMRKYPGFARKARDLAASSTGPFKKCPGRLNDRWILQDRETGWNYSWLNG
;
A
#
# COMPACT_ATOMS: atom_id res chain seq x y z
N MET A 1 -36.26 44.24 -39.39
CA MET A 1 -35.19 43.25 -39.61
C MET A 1 -34.36 43.20 -38.30
N ASN A 2 -34.65 42.24 -37.47
CA ASN A 2 -34.02 42.12 -36.15
C ASN A 2 -33.18 40.83 -36.15
N THR A 3 -31.88 40.98 -36.14
CA THR A 3 -30.93 39.89 -35.91
C THR A 3 -30.75 39.67 -34.43
N MET A 4 -31.30 38.58 -33.91
CA MET A 4 -31.07 38.09 -32.54
C MET A 4 -29.72 37.40 -32.51
N MET A 5 -28.74 38.00 -31.82
CA MET A 5 -27.50 37.37 -31.42
C MET A 5 -27.77 36.45 -30.23
N GLY A 6 -27.76 35.16 -30.47
CA GLY A 6 -27.78 34.16 -29.43
C GLY A 6 -26.41 34.01 -28.77
N SER A 7 -26.25 34.50 -27.55
CA SER A 7 -25.07 34.23 -26.74
C SER A 7 -25.15 32.81 -26.14
N SER A 8 -24.41 31.88 -26.74
CA SER A 8 -24.17 30.58 -26.14
C SER A 8 -23.19 30.70 -24.98
N LEU A 9 -23.71 30.71 -23.77
CA LEU A 9 -22.91 30.57 -22.57
C LEU A 9 -22.49 29.10 -22.43
N LEU A 10 -21.27 28.78 -22.89
CA LEU A 10 -20.64 27.51 -22.68
C LEU A 10 -20.17 27.48 -21.22
N ALA A 11 -20.99 26.95 -20.33
CA ALA A 11 -20.62 26.71 -18.95
C ALA A 11 -19.58 25.57 -18.93
N LEU A 12 -18.32 25.94 -18.83
CA LEU A 12 -17.20 25.01 -18.61
C LEU A 12 -17.29 24.52 -17.18
N MET A 13 -17.98 23.40 -16.97
CA MET A 13 -18.08 22.71 -15.69
C MET A 13 -16.74 21.98 -15.45
N VAL A 14 -15.76 22.69 -14.88
CA VAL A 14 -14.53 22.09 -14.38
C VAL A 14 -14.92 21.28 -13.13
N LEU A 15 -15.16 20.00 -13.33
CA LEU A 15 -15.21 19.03 -12.23
C LEU A 15 -13.79 18.94 -11.65
N ALA A 16 -13.55 19.70 -10.59
CA ALA A 16 -12.40 19.48 -9.72
C ALA A 16 -12.61 18.13 -9.02
N LEU A 17 -12.12 17.05 -9.63
CA LEU A 17 -11.97 15.74 -8.99
C LEU A 17 -10.76 15.82 -8.05
N SER A 18 -10.90 16.54 -6.94
CA SER A 18 -10.01 16.43 -5.80
C SER A 18 -10.41 15.18 -5.02
N GLY A 19 -10.15 14.02 -5.59
CA GLY A 19 -10.25 12.75 -4.90
C GLY A 19 -8.90 12.40 -4.30
N CYS A 20 -8.79 12.21 -2.99
CA CYS A 20 -7.71 11.44 -2.40
C CYS A 20 -7.71 10.07 -3.09
N GLU A 21 -6.79 9.84 -4.03
CA GLU A 21 -6.74 8.58 -4.76
C GLU A 21 -5.98 7.54 -3.95
N VAL A 22 -6.73 6.71 -3.24
CA VAL A 22 -6.22 5.45 -2.70
C VAL A 22 -6.44 4.38 -3.75
N LEU A 23 -5.35 3.88 -4.30
CA LEU A 23 -5.35 2.79 -5.27
C LEU A 23 -5.11 1.46 -4.55
N SER A 24 -5.67 0.38 -5.08
CA SER A 24 -5.48 -0.96 -4.53
C SER A 24 -5.41 -1.99 -5.64
N ALA A 25 -4.53 -2.97 -5.47
CA ALA A 25 -4.39 -4.09 -6.38
C ALA A 25 -4.26 -5.43 -5.64
N ARG A 26 -4.51 -6.51 -6.35
CA ARG A 26 -4.35 -7.89 -5.87
C ARG A 26 -3.69 -8.72 -6.94
N TYR A 27 -2.72 -9.53 -6.52
CA TYR A 27 -2.00 -10.43 -7.39
C TYR A 27 -1.92 -11.81 -6.75
N ALA A 28 -2.16 -12.86 -7.54
CA ALA A 28 -2.04 -14.21 -7.04
C ALA A 28 -0.56 -14.57 -6.77
N THR A 29 0.35 -14.03 -7.56
CA THR A 29 1.79 -14.31 -7.50
C THR A 29 2.62 -13.04 -7.72
N LEU A 30 3.91 -13.09 -7.34
CA LEU A 30 4.87 -12.02 -7.64
C LEU A 30 5.05 -11.83 -9.16
N GLN A 31 4.99 -12.91 -9.94
CA GLN A 31 5.11 -12.84 -11.39
C GLN A 31 3.98 -12.01 -12.01
N GLU A 32 2.76 -12.19 -11.53
CA GLU A 32 1.60 -11.39 -11.96
C GLU A 32 1.78 -9.90 -11.61
N ALA A 33 2.24 -9.61 -10.39
CA ALA A 33 2.54 -8.25 -9.96
C ALA A 33 3.66 -7.59 -10.78
N ALA A 34 4.69 -8.35 -11.14
CA ALA A 34 5.79 -7.88 -12.00
C ALA A 34 5.30 -7.60 -13.42
N ALA A 35 4.41 -8.43 -13.97
CA ALA A 35 3.81 -8.20 -15.28
C ALA A 35 2.94 -6.91 -15.33
N ASP A 36 2.39 -6.51 -14.19
CA ASP A 36 1.68 -5.24 -14.01
C ASP A 36 2.61 -4.06 -13.63
N GLU A 37 3.93 -4.24 -13.68
CA GLU A 37 4.95 -3.23 -13.33
C GLU A 37 4.82 -2.67 -11.90
N ALA A 38 4.18 -3.40 -10.98
CA ALA A 38 3.93 -2.93 -9.62
C ALA A 38 5.21 -2.66 -8.81
N ILE A 39 6.29 -3.40 -9.11
CA ILE A 39 7.61 -3.21 -8.48
C ILE A 39 8.29 -1.98 -9.07
N GLU A 40 8.29 -1.83 -10.39
CA GLU A 40 8.90 -0.71 -11.12
C GLU A 40 8.26 0.63 -10.74
N ARG A 41 6.94 0.62 -10.54
CA ARG A 41 6.19 1.79 -10.03
C ARG A 41 6.45 2.10 -8.57
N GLY A 42 7.11 1.20 -7.82
CA GLY A 42 7.40 1.35 -6.40
C GLY A 42 6.21 1.04 -5.47
N TRP A 43 5.14 0.46 -5.98
CA TRP A 43 3.99 0.02 -5.18
C TRP A 43 4.31 -1.19 -4.33
N LEU A 44 5.10 -2.12 -4.90
CA LEU A 44 5.66 -3.26 -4.18
C LEU A 44 7.16 -3.06 -3.95
N PRO A 45 7.69 -3.50 -2.80
CA PRO A 45 9.11 -3.41 -2.51
C PRO A 45 9.91 -4.41 -3.36
N GLU A 46 11.13 -4.02 -3.77
CA GLU A 46 12.04 -4.88 -4.53
C GLU A 46 12.46 -6.16 -3.79
N TRP A 47 12.40 -6.14 -2.46
CA TRP A 47 12.75 -7.29 -1.61
C TRP A 47 11.60 -8.30 -1.46
N LEU A 48 10.45 -8.09 -2.08
CA LEU A 48 9.34 -9.04 -1.94
C LEU A 48 9.79 -10.43 -2.41
N PRO A 49 9.61 -11.50 -1.58
CA PRO A 49 10.10 -12.84 -1.91
C PRO A 49 9.57 -13.36 -3.24
N ILE A 50 10.41 -14.07 -3.98
CA ILE A 50 10.03 -14.66 -5.28
C ILE A 50 8.85 -15.63 -5.18
N ASP A 51 8.67 -16.23 -4.01
CA ASP A 51 7.58 -17.15 -3.69
C ASP A 51 6.40 -16.47 -2.99
N ALA A 52 6.30 -15.14 -3.09
CA ALA A 52 5.17 -14.39 -2.57
C ALA A 52 3.88 -14.70 -3.35
N ILE A 53 2.81 -14.93 -2.60
CA ILE A 53 1.46 -15.23 -3.11
C ILE A 53 0.40 -14.45 -2.32
N ASP A 54 -0.82 -14.43 -2.87
CA ASP A 54 -1.97 -13.74 -2.25
C ASP A 54 -1.66 -12.28 -1.91
N ILE A 55 -0.95 -11.60 -2.77
CA ILE A 55 -0.47 -10.24 -2.58
C ILE A 55 -1.64 -9.26 -2.67
N GLN A 56 -1.82 -8.45 -1.65
CA GLN A 56 -2.79 -7.36 -1.63
C GLN A 56 -2.05 -6.09 -1.24
N GLU A 57 -2.11 -5.10 -2.10
CA GLU A 57 -1.48 -3.81 -1.85
C GLU A 57 -2.49 -2.67 -1.96
N THR A 58 -2.21 -1.59 -1.27
CA THR A 58 -2.90 -0.32 -1.43
C THR A 58 -1.93 0.81 -1.10
N HIS A 59 -2.05 1.90 -1.83
CA HIS A 59 -1.24 3.09 -1.62
C HIS A 59 -2.08 4.35 -1.85
N ASP A 60 -1.67 5.39 -1.17
CA ASP A 60 -2.24 6.72 -1.26
C ASP A 60 -1.26 7.62 -2.01
N LEU A 61 -1.68 8.11 -3.17
CA LEU A 61 -0.85 8.95 -4.04
C LEU A 61 -0.54 10.32 -3.42
N ASP A 62 -1.37 10.79 -2.51
CA ASP A 62 -1.18 12.11 -1.89
C ASP A 62 -0.18 12.07 -0.72
N SER A 63 -0.19 10.99 0.06
CA SER A 63 0.63 10.87 1.27
C SER A 63 1.82 9.92 1.13
N ASN A 64 1.92 9.15 0.04
CA ASN A 64 2.83 8.02 -0.13
C ASN A 64 2.70 6.92 0.94
N GLU A 65 1.64 6.93 1.74
CA GLU A 65 1.35 5.87 2.67
C GLU A 65 0.91 4.61 1.92
N SER A 66 1.43 3.45 2.30
CA SER A 66 1.03 2.20 1.66
C SER A 66 0.96 1.02 2.63
N TRP A 67 0.10 0.06 2.29
CA TRP A 67 -0.09 -1.19 2.99
C TRP A 67 0.03 -2.35 2.04
N LEU A 68 0.74 -3.38 2.49
CA LEU A 68 1.00 -4.60 1.74
C LEU A 68 0.73 -5.81 2.64
N VAL A 69 -0.02 -6.76 2.14
CA VAL A 69 -0.31 -8.02 2.83
C VAL A 69 -0.04 -9.16 1.86
N PHE A 70 0.71 -10.18 2.29
CA PHE A 70 1.06 -11.31 1.44
C PHE A 70 1.41 -12.55 2.26
N ARG A 71 1.46 -13.69 1.60
CA ARG A 71 2.03 -14.94 2.13
C ARG A 71 3.21 -15.39 1.26
N THR A 72 3.95 -16.38 1.74
CA THR A 72 4.96 -17.09 0.96
C THR A 72 4.61 -18.56 0.89
N THR A 73 4.89 -19.22 -0.22
CA THR A 73 4.64 -20.67 -0.36
C THR A 73 5.50 -21.49 0.58
N SER A 74 6.71 -21.00 0.89
CA SER A 74 7.63 -21.64 1.84
C SER A 74 7.25 -21.43 3.31
N GLY A 75 6.33 -20.51 3.61
CA GLY A 75 6.01 -20.05 4.98
C GLY A 75 7.16 -19.28 5.66
N ARG A 76 8.23 -18.97 4.93
CA ARG A 76 9.40 -18.25 5.43
C ARG A 76 9.50 -16.88 4.78
N LEU A 77 9.78 -15.88 5.60
CA LEU A 77 10.05 -14.53 5.14
C LEU A 77 11.56 -14.29 5.11
N ASN A 78 12.14 -14.37 3.93
CA ASN A 78 13.54 -14.04 3.72
C ASN A 78 13.64 -12.56 3.36
N LEU A 79 14.19 -11.76 4.27
CA LEU A 79 14.40 -10.33 4.10
C LEU A 79 15.88 -10.03 3.81
N PRO A 80 16.17 -8.91 3.12
CA PRO A 80 17.53 -8.40 2.97
C PRO A 80 18.26 -8.25 4.31
N ALA A 81 19.58 -8.35 4.28
CA ALA A 81 20.42 -8.28 5.48
C ALA A 81 20.42 -6.91 6.17
N ASP A 82 20.03 -5.87 5.45
CA ASP A 82 19.91 -4.50 5.95
C ASP A 82 18.57 -4.22 6.65
N CYS A 83 17.65 -5.18 6.65
CA CYS A 83 16.46 -5.11 7.50
C CYS A 83 16.82 -5.33 8.96
N VAL A 84 16.42 -4.42 9.82
CA VAL A 84 16.73 -4.44 11.25
C VAL A 84 15.50 -4.73 12.10
N GLU A 85 15.69 -5.40 13.22
CA GLU A 85 14.62 -5.54 14.23
C GLU A 85 14.36 -4.21 14.92
N THR A 86 13.08 -3.93 15.17
CA THR A 86 12.64 -2.74 15.89
C THR A 86 11.51 -3.08 16.86
N ALA A 87 11.56 -2.50 18.04
CA ALA A 87 10.51 -2.68 19.04
C ALA A 87 9.33 -1.72 18.86
N THR A 88 9.55 -0.60 18.18
CA THR A 88 8.57 0.50 18.09
C THR A 88 8.39 0.94 16.64
N PRO A 89 7.47 0.30 15.90
CA PRO A 89 7.13 0.76 14.57
C PRO A 89 6.30 2.05 14.64
N VAL A 90 6.42 2.88 13.62
CA VAL A 90 5.47 3.98 13.42
C VAL A 90 4.24 3.41 12.71
N ILE A 91 3.08 3.54 13.32
CA ILE A 91 1.81 3.00 12.80
C ILE A 91 0.87 4.17 12.53
N PRO A 92 0.29 4.28 11.33
CA PRO A 92 -0.67 5.32 11.00
C PRO A 92 -1.85 5.37 11.95
N GLU A 93 -2.36 6.57 12.20
CA GLU A 93 -3.54 6.76 13.03
C GLU A 93 -4.77 6.05 12.44
N ARG A 94 -5.65 5.54 13.31
CA ARG A 94 -6.86 4.85 12.87
C ARG A 94 -7.78 5.74 12.02
N ALA A 95 -7.81 7.04 12.29
CA ALA A 95 -8.62 8.00 11.55
C ALA A 95 -8.16 8.12 10.08
N ALA A 96 -6.87 8.03 9.81
CA ALA A 96 -6.31 8.04 8.47
C ALA A 96 -6.76 6.83 7.62
N MET A 97 -7.11 5.73 8.29
CA MET A 97 -7.45 4.46 7.64
C MET A 97 -8.86 4.41 7.04
N ARG A 98 -9.66 5.46 7.14
CA ARG A 98 -11.06 5.45 6.65
C ARG A 98 -11.17 5.18 5.16
N LYS A 99 -10.24 5.68 4.38
CA LYS A 99 -10.17 5.56 2.92
C LYS A 99 -9.56 4.24 2.45
N TYR A 100 -8.91 3.50 3.34
CA TYR A 100 -8.22 2.26 2.97
C TYR A 100 -9.15 1.04 2.95
N PRO A 101 -8.86 0.02 2.12
CA PRO A 101 -9.62 -1.21 2.07
C PRO A 101 -9.53 -2.00 3.37
N GLY A 102 -10.45 -2.96 3.54
CA GLY A 102 -10.59 -3.75 4.77
C GLY A 102 -9.32 -4.48 5.19
N PHE A 103 -8.54 -5.00 4.24
CA PHE A 103 -7.29 -5.70 4.55
C PHE A 103 -6.24 -4.78 5.17
N ALA A 104 -6.12 -3.53 4.67
CA ALA A 104 -5.18 -2.56 5.22
C ALA A 104 -5.59 -2.12 6.64
N ARG A 105 -6.88 -1.90 6.87
CA ARG A 105 -7.38 -1.59 8.22
C ARG A 105 -7.12 -2.73 9.21
N LYS A 106 -7.34 -3.98 8.78
CA LYS A 106 -7.03 -5.16 9.58
C LYS A 106 -5.53 -5.26 9.87
N ALA A 107 -4.68 -5.05 8.87
CA ALA A 107 -3.23 -5.04 9.04
C ALA A 107 -2.77 -4.00 10.06
N ARG A 108 -3.31 -2.78 9.97
CA ARG A 108 -3.05 -1.69 10.93
C ARG A 108 -3.46 -2.08 12.35
N ASP A 109 -4.64 -2.65 12.55
CA ASP A 109 -5.12 -3.04 13.88
C ASP A 109 -4.28 -4.18 14.47
N LEU A 110 -3.84 -5.14 13.64
CA LEU A 110 -2.90 -6.18 14.04
C LEU A 110 -1.53 -5.60 14.43
N ALA A 111 -0.98 -4.70 13.64
CA ALA A 111 0.29 -4.03 13.96
C ALA A 111 0.20 -3.25 15.27
N ALA A 112 -0.90 -2.55 15.51
CA ALA A 112 -1.11 -1.74 16.72
C ALA A 112 -1.32 -2.58 17.99
N SER A 113 -1.83 -3.82 17.85
CA SER A 113 -2.05 -4.74 18.99
C SER A 113 -0.91 -5.72 19.21
N SER A 114 0.03 -5.86 18.27
CA SER A 114 1.15 -6.77 18.37
C SER A 114 2.26 -6.21 19.27
N THR A 115 2.93 -7.09 19.96
CA THR A 115 4.18 -6.79 20.71
C THR A 115 5.44 -7.02 19.89
N GLY A 116 5.29 -7.35 18.60
CA GLY A 116 6.40 -7.65 17.71
C GLY A 116 6.72 -9.15 17.62
N PRO A 117 7.90 -9.54 17.13
CA PRO A 117 8.94 -8.63 16.64
C PRO A 117 8.55 -7.93 15.31
N PHE A 118 8.92 -6.67 15.23
CA PHE A 118 8.81 -5.92 13.98
C PHE A 118 10.17 -5.84 13.30
N LYS A 119 10.17 -5.78 11.97
CA LYS A 119 11.36 -5.46 11.20
C LYS A 119 11.16 -4.17 10.41
N LYS A 120 12.24 -3.45 10.23
CA LYS A 120 12.28 -2.24 9.42
C LYS A 120 13.28 -2.46 8.30
N CYS A 121 12.82 -2.39 7.06
CA CYS A 121 13.63 -2.52 5.86
C CYS A 121 13.76 -1.18 5.16
N PRO A 122 14.96 -0.80 4.69
CA PRO A 122 15.12 0.38 3.88
C PRO A 122 14.33 0.26 2.57
N GLY A 123 13.72 1.33 2.14
CA GLY A 123 13.01 1.45 0.87
C GLY A 123 13.62 2.54 -0.01
N ARG A 124 13.14 2.65 -1.25
CA ARG A 124 13.65 3.67 -2.20
C ARG A 124 13.44 5.10 -1.70
N LEU A 125 12.30 5.35 -1.07
CA LEU A 125 11.91 6.68 -0.58
C LEU A 125 11.88 6.72 0.95
N ASN A 126 11.24 5.72 1.55
CA ASN A 126 11.04 5.62 2.99
C ASN A 126 11.20 4.18 3.46
N ASP A 127 11.46 4.01 4.76
CA ASP A 127 11.55 2.70 5.39
C ASP A 127 10.17 2.04 5.46
N ARG A 128 10.14 0.72 5.27
CA ARG A 128 8.93 -0.09 5.47
C ARG A 128 9.05 -0.91 6.74
N TRP A 129 7.99 -0.93 7.51
CA TRP A 129 7.85 -1.85 8.63
C TRP A 129 7.21 -3.15 8.19
N ILE A 130 7.56 -4.23 8.86
CA ILE A 130 7.07 -5.57 8.58
C ILE A 130 6.74 -6.27 9.89
N LEU A 131 5.56 -6.87 9.93
CA LEU A 131 5.11 -7.79 10.96
C LEU A 131 4.81 -9.13 10.31
N GLN A 132 5.47 -10.19 10.76
CA GLN A 132 5.15 -11.55 10.36
C GLN A 132 4.25 -12.21 11.41
N ASP A 133 3.07 -12.60 11.00
CA ASP A 133 2.21 -13.48 11.79
C ASP A 133 2.57 -14.93 11.49
N ARG A 134 3.35 -15.52 12.38
CA ARG A 134 3.84 -16.90 12.24
C ARG A 134 2.74 -17.96 12.42
N GLU A 135 1.65 -17.60 13.07
CA GLU A 135 0.54 -18.51 13.31
C GLU A 135 -0.30 -18.70 12.04
N THR A 136 -0.57 -17.61 11.35
CA THR A 136 -1.38 -17.64 10.12
C THR A 136 -0.56 -17.67 8.84
N GLY A 137 0.73 -17.38 8.89
CA GLY A 137 1.63 -17.27 7.75
C GLY A 137 1.48 -15.98 6.94
N TRP A 138 0.66 -15.03 7.39
CA TRP A 138 0.53 -13.74 6.76
C TRP A 138 1.67 -12.79 7.16
N ASN A 139 2.10 -12.00 6.20
CA ASN A 139 3.06 -10.92 6.39
C ASN A 139 2.36 -9.60 6.10
N TYR A 140 2.55 -8.64 6.98
CA TYR A 140 1.98 -7.31 6.92
C TYR A 140 3.10 -6.30 6.82
N SER A 141 3.07 -5.45 5.81
CA SER A 141 4.09 -4.42 5.63
C SER A 141 3.43 -3.08 5.35
N TRP A 142 3.99 -2.00 5.88
CA TRP A 142 3.48 -0.66 5.65
C TRP A 142 4.61 0.35 5.56
N LEU A 143 4.27 1.45 4.93
CA LEU A 143 5.10 2.62 4.74
C LEU A 143 4.29 3.82 5.23
N ASN A 144 4.90 4.63 6.06
CA ASN A 144 4.34 5.93 6.41
C ASN A 144 4.84 6.96 5.43
N GLY A 145 3.91 7.74 4.89
CA GLY A 145 4.22 8.85 4.00
C GLY A 145 4.86 10.04 4.69
#